data_5c3b75aa333ed45ea29135bf7002354f
#
_entry.id   5c3b75aa333ed45ea29135bf7002354f
#
_cell.length_a   1.000
_cell.length_b   1.000
_cell.length_c   1.000
_cell.angle_alpha   90.00
_cell.angle_beta   90.00
_cell.angle_gamma   90.00
#
_symmetry.space_group_name_H-M   'P 1'
#
loop_
_entity.id
_entity.type
_entity.pdbx_description
1 polymer ?
#
loop_
_entity_poly.entity_id
_entity_poly.type
_entity_poly.pdbx_seq_one_letter_code
_entity_poly.pdbx_strand_id
1 'polypeptide(L)' 'MNLILLYVDDVWIGSSCFLANGRRVKHIRMVLQAVVGDTLRVGLYGGAQGSARVDAIDEAGVTLSVQLTQAPPPRHRFD' A
#
# COMPACT_ATOMS: atom_id res chain seq x y z
N MET A 1 -14.16 0.89 0.45
CA MET A 1 -12.96 0.29 1.04
C MET A 1 -11.72 0.80 0.34
N ASN A 2 -10.74 1.23 1.10
CA ASN A 2 -9.61 1.95 0.56
C ASN A 2 -8.33 1.15 0.64
N LEU A 3 -8.35 0.00 -0.02
CA LEU A 3 -7.18 -0.85 -0.10
C LEU A 3 -6.28 -0.36 -1.21
N ILE A 4 -5.02 -0.10 -0.88
CA ILE A 4 -4.02 0.27 -1.87
C ILE A 4 -3.35 -1.00 -2.37
N LEU A 5 -3.41 -1.22 -3.66
CA LEU A 5 -2.84 -2.41 -4.27
C LEU A 5 -1.39 -2.18 -4.60
N LEU A 6 -0.54 -3.06 -4.09
CA LEU A 6 0.90 -3.01 -4.33
C LEU A 6 1.30 -4.17 -5.23
N TYR A 7 2.39 -3.99 -5.94
CA TYR A 7 2.90 -4.98 -6.89
C TYR A 7 4.37 -5.28 -6.60
N VAL A 8 4.79 -6.48 -6.93
CA VAL A 8 6.21 -6.83 -6.78
C VAL A 8 7.09 -5.96 -7.66
N ASP A 9 6.52 -5.39 -8.73
CA ASP A 9 7.26 -4.52 -9.65
C ASP A 9 7.41 -3.09 -9.12
N ASP A 10 6.74 -2.75 -8.02
CA ASP A 10 6.96 -1.46 -7.40
C ASP A 10 8.39 -1.39 -6.87
N VAL A 11 8.83 -0.18 -6.52
CA VAL A 11 10.18 0.00 -6.00
C VAL A 11 10.19 -0.39 -4.53
N TRP A 12 10.91 -1.45 -4.22
CA TRP A 12 10.99 -1.96 -2.86
C TRP A 12 12.41 -1.89 -2.34
N ILE A 13 12.56 -1.44 -1.10
CA ILE A 13 13.82 -1.51 -0.36
C ILE A 13 13.47 -2.12 0.98
N GLY A 14 13.74 -3.43 1.13
CA GLY A 14 13.27 -4.15 2.31
C GLY A 14 11.76 -4.13 2.38
N SER A 15 11.20 -3.64 3.47
CA SER A 15 9.76 -3.52 3.64
C SER A 15 9.24 -2.13 3.25
N SER A 16 10.11 -1.25 2.74
CA SER A 16 9.67 0.06 2.25
C SER A 16 9.31 -0.03 0.80
N CYS A 17 8.18 0.56 0.45
CA CYS A 17 7.70 0.58 -0.92
C CYS A 17 7.53 2.02 -1.36
N PHE A 18 8.13 2.38 -2.50
CA PHE A 18 7.98 3.71 -3.08
C PHE A 18 7.01 3.64 -4.24
N LEU A 19 5.98 4.47 -4.18
CA LEU A 19 5.01 4.61 -5.25
C LEU A 19 5.28 5.90 -5.99
N ALA A 20 5.75 5.80 -7.22
CA ALA A 20 5.95 6.97 -8.05
C ALA A 20 4.61 7.62 -8.39
N ASN A 21 4.64 8.90 -8.70
CA ASN A 21 3.44 9.64 -9.05
C ASN A 21 2.64 8.89 -10.10
N GLY A 22 1.33 8.82 -9.87
CA GLY A 22 0.44 8.11 -10.74
C GLY A 22 -0.91 7.99 -10.06
N ARG A 23 -1.70 7.05 -10.55
CA ARG A 23 -3.08 6.90 -10.11
C ARG A 23 -3.20 6.59 -8.62
N ARG A 24 -2.34 5.70 -8.12
CA ARG A 24 -2.40 5.30 -6.71
C ARG A 24 -2.00 6.45 -5.79
N VAL A 25 -0.95 7.17 -6.16
CA VAL A 25 -0.51 8.32 -5.37
C VAL A 25 -1.58 9.40 -5.37
N LYS A 26 -2.18 9.64 -6.52
CA LYS A 26 -3.27 10.61 -6.59
C LYS A 26 -4.42 10.21 -5.68
N HIS A 27 -4.76 8.93 -5.66
CA HIS A 27 -5.82 8.43 -4.77
C HIS A 27 -5.46 8.65 -3.31
N ILE A 28 -4.23 8.34 -2.92
CA ILE A 28 -3.77 8.52 -1.55
C ILE A 28 -3.86 9.99 -1.14
N ARG A 29 -3.45 10.89 -2.02
CA ARG A 29 -3.39 12.30 -1.69
C ARG A 29 -4.75 12.98 -1.76
N MET A 30 -5.52 12.68 -2.79
CA MET A 30 -6.73 13.44 -3.10
C MET A 30 -7.98 12.82 -2.48
N VAL A 31 -8.05 11.50 -2.46
CA VAL A 31 -9.24 10.81 -1.95
C VAL A 31 -9.08 10.47 -0.49
N LEU A 32 -7.98 9.85 -0.12
CA LEU A 32 -7.73 9.46 1.27
C LEU A 32 -7.21 10.62 2.11
N GLN A 33 -6.64 11.62 1.45
CA GLN A 33 -6.05 12.78 2.12
C GLN A 33 -5.07 12.37 3.21
N ALA A 34 -4.27 11.37 2.89
CA ALA A 34 -3.31 10.82 3.83
C ALA A 34 -2.16 11.79 4.04
N VAL A 35 -1.62 11.76 5.24
CA VAL A 35 -0.44 12.54 5.61
C VAL A 35 0.60 11.61 6.22
N VAL A 36 1.82 12.10 6.33
CA VAL A 36 2.90 11.34 6.96
C VAL A 36 2.47 10.90 8.36
N GLY A 37 2.65 9.62 8.64
CA GLY A 37 2.23 9.02 9.90
C GLY A 37 0.93 8.25 9.82
N ASP A 38 0.14 8.49 8.79
CA ASP A 38 -1.12 7.75 8.62
C ASP A 38 -0.83 6.30 8.27
N THR A 39 -1.79 5.43 8.65
CA THR A 39 -1.73 4.03 8.30
C THR A 39 -2.80 3.73 7.26
N LEU A 40 -2.41 3.07 6.20
CA LEU A 40 -3.29 2.70 5.10
C LEU A 40 -3.42 1.19 5.02
N ARG A 41 -4.51 0.72 4.48
CA ARG A 41 -4.66 -0.70 4.18
C ARG A 41 -4.05 -0.98 2.82
N VAL A 42 -3.23 -2.03 2.76
CA VAL A 42 -2.56 -2.40 1.52
C VAL A 42 -2.70 -3.90 1.28
N GLY A 43 -2.54 -4.29 0.04
CA GLY A 43 -2.50 -5.68 -0.34
C GLY A 43 -1.52 -5.86 -1.48
N LEU A 44 -0.71 -6.91 -1.40
CA LEU A 44 0.16 -7.27 -2.49
C LEU A 44 -0.65 -8.03 -3.53
N TYR A 45 -0.60 -7.60 -4.77
CA TYR A 45 -1.37 -8.24 -5.83
C TYR A 45 -1.07 -9.74 -5.87
N GLY A 46 -2.11 -10.55 -5.70
CA GLY A 46 -1.96 -12.00 -5.66
C GLY A 46 -1.35 -12.53 -4.39
N GLY A 47 -1.19 -11.72 -3.35
CA GLY A 47 -0.51 -12.12 -2.14
C GLY A 47 -1.17 -11.65 -0.87
N ALA A 48 -0.33 -11.42 0.14
CA ALA A 48 -0.78 -11.08 1.48
C ALA A 48 -1.36 -9.68 1.56
N GLN A 49 -2.14 -9.44 2.59
CA GLN A 49 -2.68 -8.14 2.92
C GLN A 49 -2.08 -7.66 4.24
N GLY A 50 -2.16 -6.36 4.44
CA GLY A 50 -1.66 -5.80 5.67
C GLY A 50 -1.89 -4.30 5.73
N SER A 51 -0.96 -3.61 6.36
CA SER A 51 -1.03 -2.18 6.52
C SER A 51 0.29 -1.54 6.10
N ALA A 52 0.23 -0.25 5.85
CA ALA A 52 1.42 0.52 5.52
C ALA A 52 1.34 1.88 6.17
N ARG A 53 2.45 2.31 6.76
CA ARG A 53 2.54 3.65 7.29
C ARG A 53 3.11 4.57 6.23
N VAL A 54 2.53 5.75 6.11
CA VAL A 54 3.04 6.77 5.20
C VAL A 54 4.27 7.40 5.83
N ASP A 55 5.43 7.15 5.24
CA ASP A 55 6.69 7.68 5.76
C ASP A 55 7.05 9.00 5.12
N ALA A 56 6.71 9.19 3.86
CA ALA A 56 7.04 10.43 3.15
C ALA A 56 6.06 10.64 2.01
N ILE A 57 5.72 11.89 1.77
CA ILE A 57 4.93 12.31 0.62
C ILE A 57 5.64 13.51 0.02
N ASP A 58 6.04 13.40 -1.24
CA ASP A 58 6.71 14.51 -1.91
C ASP A 58 6.31 14.53 -3.37
N GLU A 59 6.98 15.38 -4.14
CA GLU A 59 6.65 15.56 -5.55
C GLU A 59 6.90 14.31 -6.38
N ALA A 60 7.81 13.46 -5.94
CA ALA A 60 8.13 12.25 -6.68
C ALA A 60 7.16 11.11 -6.40
N GLY A 61 6.47 11.14 -5.27
CA GLY A 61 5.53 10.09 -4.92
C GLY A 61 5.39 9.90 -3.42
N VAL A 62 5.06 8.67 -3.02
CA VAL A 62 4.79 8.32 -1.63
C VAL A 62 5.66 7.14 -1.24
N THR A 63 6.27 7.24 -0.06
CA THR A 63 7.04 6.14 0.52
C THR A 63 6.24 5.52 1.67
N LEU A 64 6.12 4.21 1.64
CA LEU A 64 5.34 3.45 2.62
C LEU A 64 6.22 2.44 3.32
N SER A 65 6.02 2.29 4.64
CA SER A 65 6.55 1.16 5.40
C SER A 65 5.45 0.11 5.46
N VAL A 66 5.68 -1.04 4.83
CA VAL A 66 4.64 -2.04 4.60
C VAL A 66 4.81 -3.20 5.56
N GLN A 67 3.70 -3.62 6.17
CA GLN A 67 3.65 -4.83 6.99
C GLN A 67 2.53 -5.70 6.47
N LEU A 68 2.90 -6.79 5.85
CA LEU A 68 1.94 -7.77 5.35
C LEU A 68 1.78 -8.84 6.41
N THR A 69 0.75 -8.68 7.22
CA THR A 69 0.57 -9.49 8.41
C THR A 69 -0.44 -10.61 8.24
N GLN A 70 -1.15 -10.61 7.13
CA GLN A 70 -2.20 -11.59 6.89
C GLN A 70 -1.98 -12.30 5.57
N ALA A 71 -1.98 -13.61 5.63
CA ALA A 71 -2.00 -14.40 4.41
C ALA A 71 -3.30 -14.14 3.65
N PRO A 72 -3.34 -14.39 2.34
CA PRO A 72 -4.58 -14.28 1.59
C PRO A 72 -5.66 -15.15 2.24
N PRO A 73 -6.93 -14.71 2.25
CA PRO A 73 -7.99 -15.52 2.86
C PRO A 73 -8.15 -16.86 2.15
N PRO A 74 -8.56 -17.92 2.89
CA PRO A 74 -8.81 -19.21 2.26
C PRO A 74 -9.93 -19.09 1.26
N ARG A 75 -9.82 -19.91 0.29
CA ARG A 75 -10.85 -19.87 -0.68
C ARG A 75 -12.01 -20.67 -0.33
N HIS A 76 -12.16 -21.21 0.04
CA HIS A 76 -13.20 -21.78 0.30
C HIS A 76 -14.08 -21.55 1.13
N ARG A 77 -14.07 -21.36 1.28
CA ARG A 77 -14.61 -21.12 2.03
C ARG A 77 -15.48 -20.76 2.05
N PHE A 78 -15.73 -20.85 1.38
CA PHE A 78 -16.33 -20.61 1.21
C PHE A 78 -16.51 -20.68 0.96
N ASP A 79 -16.32 -20.79 0.76
CA ASP A 79 -16.16 -20.76 0.52
C ASP A 79 -16.25 -20.73 0.40
#